data_dfc71a8e65cf2c403e68cd6d16370509
#
_entry.id   dfc71a8e65cf2c403e68cd6d16370509
#
_cell.length_a   1.000
_cell.length_b   1.000
_cell.length_c   1.000
_cell.angle_alpha   90.00
_cell.angle_beta   90.00
_cell.angle_gamma   90.00
#
_symmetry.space_group_name_H-M   'P 1'
#
loop_
_entity.id
_entity.type
_entity.pdbx_description
1 polymer ?
#
loop_
_entity_poly.entity_id
_entity_poly.type
_entity_poly.pdbx_seq_one_letter_code
_entity_poly.pdbx_strand_id
1 'polypeptide(L)'
;MLKKGIVFFVFITVIIVFVKSLYAFLLSISLIIIIEVGSYFLVHFIRKNFPWFITPEDYFPTIANDGLKEFIKHGYDPELGWVRKPFTQKEETGKDGKTLYTINASGARLNPGHENLDRLISCYGDSFIFCRQVNDKETFEWYLSEITKTDVLNFGVGNYGLDQSILRLFREYPLNKTKIVIMGVVPSTIVRILCVWKHYNEFGNVLGFKPRFRLSNGDIKLVRNIIDTEEKFDCYEEFIPEINKYDEFYESKFKKEMLSFPYFASIMSSPRRNILIIAMVIWNKFFDTGKKEQTFPPAMKVIMDINLNLRVSLFKKNRDAVILLQQLISKFIEYGKKNDFTPVFLWMPQKDDILYIRNKKSVFYGQFISQIQETLPTIDLTDLLLHYEELDELYCDDSQYGGHYNKKANSIIADFINASLMQKGIYEKTN
;
A
#
# COMPACT_ATOMS: atom_id res chain seq x y z
N MET A 1 13.34 -18.32 -10.95
CA MET A 1 13.75 -19.29 -12.01
C MET A 1 14.24 -20.60 -11.42
N LEU A 2 15.19 -20.62 -10.49
CA LEU A 2 15.80 -21.85 -9.98
C LEU A 2 14.79 -22.89 -9.43
N LYS A 3 13.80 -22.47 -8.62
CA LYS A 3 12.76 -23.38 -8.07
C LYS A 3 11.83 -23.95 -9.15
N LYS A 4 11.45 -23.18 -10.16
CA LYS A 4 10.62 -23.65 -11.28
C LYS A 4 11.41 -24.65 -12.15
N GLY A 5 12.68 -24.36 -12.40
CA GLY A 5 13.59 -25.27 -13.11
C GLY A 5 13.85 -26.57 -12.35
N ILE A 6 14.00 -26.50 -11.02
CA ILE A 6 14.21 -27.69 -10.17
C ILE A 6 12.97 -28.59 -10.17
N VAL A 7 11.75 -28.05 -10.01
CA VAL A 7 10.51 -28.83 -10.03
C VAL A 7 10.33 -29.51 -11.40
N PHE A 8 10.59 -28.79 -12.48
CA PHE A 8 10.53 -29.34 -13.84
C PHE A 8 11.58 -30.44 -14.06
N PHE A 9 12.81 -30.22 -13.60
CA PHE A 9 13.90 -31.18 -13.73
C PHE A 9 13.68 -32.45 -12.89
N VAL A 10 13.19 -32.32 -11.65
CA VAL A 10 12.81 -33.46 -10.80
C VAL A 10 11.68 -34.27 -11.44
N PHE A 11 10.65 -33.60 -11.97
CA PHE A 11 9.53 -34.25 -12.65
C PHE A 11 9.98 -35.05 -13.88
N ILE A 12 10.85 -34.47 -14.73
CA ILE A 12 11.46 -35.17 -15.89
C ILE A 12 12.34 -36.31 -15.44
N THR A 13 13.17 -36.13 -14.42
CA THR A 13 14.11 -37.19 -13.94
C THR A 13 13.31 -38.37 -13.38
N VAL A 14 12.25 -38.13 -12.62
CA VAL A 14 11.39 -39.22 -12.11
C VAL A 14 10.75 -40.02 -13.28
N ILE A 15 10.27 -39.32 -14.31
CA ILE A 15 9.71 -40.00 -15.49
C ILE A 15 10.78 -40.83 -16.23
N ILE A 16 11.96 -40.29 -16.45
CA ILE A 16 13.05 -41.01 -17.15
C ILE A 16 13.50 -42.26 -16.39
N VAL A 17 13.56 -42.21 -15.06
CA VAL A 17 13.95 -43.35 -14.22
C VAL A 17 12.93 -44.50 -14.24
N PHE A 18 11.63 -44.18 -14.40
CA PHE A 18 10.57 -45.21 -14.43
C PHE A 18 10.24 -45.76 -15.81
N VAL A 19 10.78 -45.16 -16.90
CA VAL A 19 10.43 -45.52 -18.28
C VAL A 19 11.45 -46.51 -18.85
N LYS A 20 11.12 -47.82 -18.85
CA LYS A 20 11.96 -48.88 -19.43
C LYS A 20 11.71 -49.18 -20.92
N SER A 21 10.69 -48.56 -21.56
CA SER A 21 10.37 -48.81 -22.97
C SER A 21 10.19 -47.51 -23.74
N LEU A 22 10.56 -47.51 -25.03
CA LEU A 22 10.37 -46.35 -25.93
C LEU A 22 8.90 -45.91 -26.00
N TYR A 23 7.96 -46.85 -25.97
CA TYR A 23 6.51 -46.52 -25.97
C TYR A 23 6.09 -45.74 -24.74
N ALA A 24 6.49 -46.22 -23.53
CA ALA A 24 6.17 -45.53 -22.28
C ALA A 24 6.86 -44.14 -22.23
N PHE A 25 8.06 -44.00 -22.78
CA PHE A 25 8.77 -42.72 -22.91
C PHE A 25 7.99 -41.71 -23.80
N LEU A 26 7.57 -42.15 -25.00
CA LEU A 26 6.81 -41.33 -25.93
C LEU A 26 5.42 -40.94 -25.34
N LEU A 27 4.76 -41.87 -24.65
CA LEU A 27 3.50 -41.57 -23.95
C LEU A 27 3.69 -40.54 -22.85
N SER A 28 4.78 -40.64 -22.08
CA SER A 28 5.12 -39.70 -21.01
C SER A 28 5.39 -38.28 -21.55
N ILE A 29 6.16 -38.17 -22.65
CA ILE A 29 6.40 -36.90 -23.35
C ILE A 29 5.09 -36.30 -23.85
N SER A 30 4.25 -37.11 -24.50
CA SER A 30 2.94 -36.67 -24.98
C SER A 30 2.06 -36.13 -23.84
N LEU A 31 2.05 -36.81 -22.70
CA LEU A 31 1.30 -36.36 -21.51
C LEU A 31 1.85 -35.03 -20.98
N ILE A 32 3.16 -34.85 -20.89
CA ILE A 32 3.79 -33.58 -20.48
C ILE A 32 3.39 -32.47 -21.42
N ILE A 33 3.43 -32.69 -22.72
CA ILE A 33 3.02 -31.69 -23.72
C ILE A 33 1.54 -31.33 -23.55
N ILE A 34 0.66 -32.33 -23.38
CA ILE A 34 -0.78 -32.07 -23.17
C ILE A 34 -1.03 -31.25 -21.91
N ILE A 35 -0.37 -31.60 -20.80
CA ILE A 35 -0.49 -30.85 -19.54
C ILE A 35 0.01 -29.43 -19.71
N GLU A 36 1.15 -29.23 -20.39
CA GLU A 36 1.73 -27.90 -20.57
C GLU A 36 0.87 -27.04 -21.51
N VAL A 37 0.39 -27.57 -22.62
CA VAL A 37 -0.53 -26.90 -23.54
C VAL A 37 -1.85 -26.56 -22.85
N GLY A 38 -2.41 -27.50 -22.07
CA GLY A 38 -3.61 -27.24 -21.26
C GLY A 38 -3.38 -26.14 -20.22
N SER A 39 -2.23 -26.15 -19.55
CA SER A 39 -1.84 -25.13 -18.58
C SER A 39 -1.66 -23.75 -19.23
N TYR A 40 -1.10 -23.68 -20.44
CA TYR A 40 -1.00 -22.45 -21.22
C TYR A 40 -2.39 -21.84 -21.49
N PHE A 41 -3.31 -22.63 -22.06
CA PHE A 41 -4.67 -22.14 -22.32
C PHE A 41 -5.42 -21.76 -21.03
N LEU A 42 -5.24 -22.52 -19.96
CA LEU A 42 -5.83 -22.21 -18.66
C LEU A 42 -5.33 -20.85 -18.14
N VAL A 43 -4.02 -20.60 -18.15
CA VAL A 43 -3.44 -19.33 -17.69
C VAL A 43 -4.01 -18.16 -18.47
N HIS A 44 -4.07 -18.26 -19.81
CA HIS A 44 -4.60 -17.19 -20.65
C HIS A 44 -6.11 -16.98 -20.46
N PHE A 45 -6.87 -18.05 -20.28
CA PHE A 45 -8.29 -17.97 -19.95
C PHE A 45 -8.52 -17.24 -18.61
N ILE A 46 -7.77 -17.63 -17.55
CA ILE A 46 -7.89 -17.01 -16.25
C ILE A 46 -7.50 -15.54 -16.33
N ARG A 47 -6.36 -15.20 -16.96
CA ARG A 47 -5.92 -13.82 -17.12
C ARG A 47 -6.95 -12.93 -17.82
N LYS A 48 -7.59 -13.42 -18.86
CA LYS A 48 -8.67 -12.69 -19.56
C LYS A 48 -9.84 -12.33 -18.64
N ASN A 49 -10.14 -13.15 -17.65
CA ASN A 49 -11.25 -12.97 -16.71
C ASN A 49 -10.82 -12.37 -15.35
N PHE A 50 -9.53 -12.35 -15.08
CA PHE A 50 -8.93 -11.82 -13.84
C PHE A 50 -7.54 -11.24 -14.14
N PRO A 51 -7.43 -9.95 -14.48
CA PRO A 51 -6.17 -9.33 -14.92
C PRO A 51 -5.03 -9.41 -13.91
N TRP A 52 -5.32 -9.59 -12.61
CA TRP A 52 -4.30 -9.77 -11.55
C TRP A 52 -3.60 -11.15 -11.56
N PHE A 53 -3.87 -11.97 -12.57
CA PHE A 53 -3.17 -13.22 -12.82
C PHE A 53 -1.97 -12.96 -13.74
N ILE A 54 -0.82 -12.61 -13.13
CA ILE A 54 0.36 -11.99 -13.76
C ILE A 54 1.03 -12.94 -14.76
N THR A 55 1.37 -12.44 -15.95
CA THR A 55 2.07 -13.15 -17.03
C THR A 55 3.33 -12.38 -17.48
N PRO A 56 4.20 -12.92 -18.35
CA PRO A 56 5.40 -12.21 -18.80
C PRO A 56 5.17 -10.87 -19.49
N GLU A 57 3.98 -10.68 -20.09
CA GLU A 57 3.57 -9.40 -20.72
C GLU A 57 3.51 -8.25 -19.68
N ASP A 58 3.28 -8.59 -18.41
CA ASP A 58 3.20 -7.61 -17.32
C ASP A 58 4.57 -7.13 -16.82
N TYR A 59 5.65 -7.69 -17.33
CA TYR A 59 7.00 -7.22 -17.03
C TYR A 59 7.27 -5.85 -17.65
N PHE A 60 6.68 -5.60 -18.82
CA PHE A 60 6.68 -4.31 -19.51
C PHE A 60 5.23 -3.88 -19.77
N PRO A 61 4.49 -3.47 -18.74
CA PRO A 61 3.09 -3.12 -18.89
C PRO A 61 2.93 -1.89 -19.79
N THR A 62 1.97 -1.93 -20.70
CA THR A 62 1.64 -0.76 -21.52
C THR A 62 1.09 0.37 -20.64
N ILE A 63 1.71 1.54 -20.70
CA ILE A 63 1.22 2.76 -20.09
C ILE A 63 0.26 3.44 -21.06
N ALA A 64 -1.03 3.52 -20.71
CA ALA A 64 -2.04 4.16 -21.53
C ALA A 64 -1.82 5.68 -21.59
N ASN A 65 -1.70 6.26 -22.80
CA ASN A 65 -1.38 7.67 -23.00
C ASN A 65 -2.34 8.63 -22.28
N ASP A 66 -3.64 8.36 -22.28
CA ASP A 66 -4.61 9.23 -21.61
C ASP A 66 -4.46 9.16 -20.08
N GLY A 67 -4.21 7.99 -19.52
CA GLY A 67 -3.92 7.81 -18.10
C GLY A 67 -2.62 8.51 -17.69
N LEU A 68 -1.58 8.45 -18.52
CA LEU A 68 -0.32 9.16 -18.29
C LEU A 68 -0.49 10.67 -18.31
N LYS A 69 -1.18 11.23 -19.32
CA LYS A 69 -1.48 12.67 -19.41
C LYS A 69 -2.22 13.20 -18.18
N GLU A 70 -3.26 12.48 -17.74
CA GLU A 70 -4.02 12.84 -16.53
C GLU A 70 -3.14 12.74 -15.27
N PHE A 71 -2.29 11.72 -15.19
CA PHE A 71 -1.35 11.57 -14.09
C PHE A 71 -0.31 12.69 -14.08
N ILE A 72 0.29 13.04 -15.20
CA ILE A 72 1.26 14.13 -15.33
C ILE A 72 0.61 15.45 -14.91
N LYS A 73 -0.58 15.73 -15.41
CA LYS A 73 -1.30 16.98 -15.13
C LYS A 73 -1.67 17.15 -13.65
N HIS A 74 -2.14 16.11 -12.98
CA HIS A 74 -2.76 16.23 -11.67
C HIS A 74 -2.00 15.55 -10.52
N GLY A 75 -1.03 14.69 -10.82
CA GLY A 75 -0.42 13.83 -9.82
C GLY A 75 1.09 13.65 -9.88
N TYR A 76 1.72 13.66 -11.05
CA TYR A 76 3.15 13.39 -11.15
C TYR A 76 4.01 14.42 -10.43
N ASP A 77 5.00 13.92 -9.71
CA ASP A 77 6.02 14.69 -9.00
C ASP A 77 7.38 14.00 -9.17
N PRO A 78 8.40 14.71 -9.71
CA PRO A 78 9.70 14.12 -10.02
C PRO A 78 10.46 13.61 -8.80
N GLU A 79 10.30 14.24 -7.64
CA GLU A 79 10.98 13.88 -6.41
C GLU A 79 10.23 12.79 -5.62
N LEU A 80 8.92 12.97 -5.44
CA LEU A 80 8.08 12.11 -4.60
C LEU A 80 7.39 10.98 -5.37
N GLY A 81 7.49 10.99 -6.71
CA GLY A 81 6.77 10.08 -7.62
C GLY A 81 5.36 10.59 -7.93
N TRP A 82 4.58 10.89 -6.91
CA TRP A 82 3.26 11.51 -7.08
C TRP A 82 2.87 12.36 -5.87
N VAL A 83 2.03 13.34 -6.13
CA VAL A 83 1.38 14.22 -5.14
C VAL A 83 -0.08 14.45 -5.54
N ARG A 84 -0.79 15.24 -4.78
CA ARG A 84 -1.99 15.92 -5.22
C ARG A 84 -1.63 17.37 -5.49
N LYS A 85 -1.67 17.79 -6.77
CA LYS A 85 -1.24 19.13 -7.15
C LYS A 85 -2.21 20.19 -6.61
N PRO A 86 -1.72 21.42 -6.27
CA PRO A 86 -2.56 22.53 -5.87
C PRO A 86 -3.74 22.77 -6.83
N PHE A 87 -4.86 23.21 -6.29
CA PHE A 87 -6.10 23.50 -7.00
C PHE A 87 -6.77 22.29 -7.67
N THR A 88 -6.32 21.06 -7.38
CA THR A 88 -7.01 19.85 -7.80
C THR A 88 -8.31 19.70 -7.03
N GLN A 89 -9.39 19.45 -7.76
CA GLN A 89 -10.68 19.05 -7.21
C GLN A 89 -11.11 17.74 -7.86
N LYS A 90 -11.49 16.74 -7.05
CA LYS A 90 -11.84 15.41 -7.58
C LYS A 90 -12.90 14.71 -6.75
N GLU A 91 -13.82 14.02 -7.44
CA GLU A 91 -14.77 13.11 -6.81
C GLU A 91 -14.13 11.75 -6.49
N GLU A 92 -14.54 11.17 -5.37
CA GLU A 92 -14.29 9.76 -5.00
C GLU A 92 -15.64 9.09 -4.67
N THR A 93 -15.69 7.77 -4.73
CA THR A 93 -16.91 7.00 -4.43
C THR A 93 -16.67 6.10 -3.22
N GLY A 94 -17.56 6.14 -2.25
CA GLY A 94 -17.65 5.23 -1.12
C GLY A 94 -19.04 4.60 -1.05
N LYS A 95 -19.34 3.79 -0.04
CA LYS A 95 -20.65 3.16 0.14
C LYS A 95 -21.78 4.18 0.35
N ASP A 96 -21.47 5.33 0.95
CA ASP A 96 -22.42 6.41 1.22
C ASP A 96 -22.61 7.38 0.03
N GLY A 97 -22.03 7.05 -1.14
CA GLY A 97 -22.15 7.83 -2.36
C GLY A 97 -20.86 8.54 -2.78
N LYS A 98 -21.01 9.59 -3.58
CA LYS A 98 -19.90 10.40 -4.07
C LYS A 98 -19.47 11.43 -3.04
N THR A 99 -18.16 11.60 -2.89
CA THR A 99 -17.53 12.62 -2.06
C THR A 99 -16.58 13.46 -2.89
N LEU A 100 -16.37 14.70 -2.47
CA LEU A 100 -15.51 15.66 -3.15
C LEU A 100 -14.37 16.10 -2.25
N TYR A 101 -13.15 16.11 -2.77
CA TYR A 101 -12.03 16.73 -2.10
C TYR A 101 -11.41 17.84 -2.93
N THR A 102 -10.82 18.81 -2.26
CA THR A 102 -10.15 19.97 -2.85
C THR A 102 -8.74 20.12 -2.27
N ILE A 103 -7.76 20.45 -3.11
CA ILE A 103 -6.39 20.77 -2.70
C ILE A 103 -6.21 22.29 -2.77
N ASN A 104 -5.77 22.89 -1.68
CA ASN A 104 -5.54 24.32 -1.58
C ASN A 104 -4.22 24.76 -2.27
N ALA A 105 -3.93 26.05 -2.24
CA ALA A 105 -2.73 26.63 -2.87
C ALA A 105 -1.40 26.11 -2.28
N SER A 106 -1.39 25.68 -1.01
CA SER A 106 -0.18 25.11 -0.38
C SER A 106 0.03 23.63 -0.67
N GLY A 107 -0.86 22.99 -1.44
CA GLY A 107 -0.82 21.56 -1.69
C GLY A 107 -1.41 20.69 -0.56
N ALA A 108 -1.94 21.30 0.50
CA ALA A 108 -2.70 20.61 1.53
C ALA A 108 -4.15 20.40 1.10
N ARG A 109 -4.82 19.38 1.65
CA ARG A 109 -6.26 19.25 1.52
C ARG A 109 -6.94 20.47 2.13
N LEU A 110 -7.98 20.99 1.47
CA LEU A 110 -8.76 22.14 1.95
C LEU A 110 -9.39 21.80 3.30
N ASN A 111 -9.33 22.77 4.23
CA ASN A 111 -9.92 22.69 5.56
C ASN A 111 -10.99 23.80 5.70
N PRO A 112 -12.21 23.62 5.16
CA PRO A 112 -13.15 24.69 4.95
C PRO A 112 -13.62 25.36 6.24
N GLY A 113 -13.45 26.68 6.31
CA GLY A 113 -13.84 27.51 7.44
C GLY A 113 -12.73 27.76 8.46
N HIS A 114 -11.55 27.14 8.28
CA HIS A 114 -10.41 27.29 9.21
C HIS A 114 -9.18 27.92 8.55
N GLU A 115 -9.21 28.22 7.25
CA GLU A 115 -8.06 28.63 6.43
C GLU A 115 -7.38 29.92 6.94
N ASN A 116 -8.09 30.73 7.69
CA ASN A 116 -7.60 32.00 8.25
C ASN A 116 -7.26 31.91 9.74
N LEU A 117 -7.33 30.75 10.36
CA LEU A 117 -6.97 30.53 11.75
C LEU A 117 -5.46 30.26 11.88
N ASP A 118 -4.97 30.42 13.12
CA ASP A 118 -3.59 30.05 13.43
C ASP A 118 -3.33 28.57 13.17
N ARG A 119 -2.17 28.25 12.62
CA ARG A 119 -1.76 26.89 12.27
C ARG A 119 -1.04 26.25 13.46
N LEU A 120 -1.71 25.32 14.13
CA LEU A 120 -1.14 24.60 15.28
C LEU A 120 -0.54 23.26 14.88
N ILE A 121 -1.24 22.51 14.03
CA ILE A 121 -0.94 21.13 13.68
C ILE A 121 -0.81 20.98 12.17
N SER A 122 0.16 20.18 11.72
CA SER A 122 0.18 19.67 10.34
C SER A 122 0.32 18.16 10.33
N CYS A 123 -0.43 17.49 9.45
CA CYS A 123 -0.51 16.04 9.32
C CYS A 123 0.13 15.60 7.99
N TYR A 124 1.06 14.63 8.08
CA TYR A 124 1.73 14.02 6.92
C TYR A 124 1.53 12.52 6.98
N GLY A 125 1.34 11.89 5.83
CA GLY A 125 1.11 10.45 5.79
C GLY A 125 0.52 9.97 4.47
N ASP A 126 -0.17 8.87 4.55
CA ASP A 126 -0.77 8.18 3.41
C ASP A 126 -2.25 8.58 3.17
N SER A 127 -3.02 7.67 2.56
CA SER A 127 -4.43 7.89 2.25
C SER A 127 -5.34 7.97 3.47
N PHE A 128 -4.91 7.45 4.62
CA PHE A 128 -5.66 7.54 5.87
C PHE A 128 -5.50 8.93 6.51
N ILE A 129 -4.32 9.53 6.41
CA ILE A 129 -4.12 10.95 6.74
C ILE A 129 -4.86 11.82 5.73
N PHE A 130 -4.81 11.50 4.43
CA PHE A 130 -5.59 12.25 3.44
C PHE A 130 -7.11 12.16 3.69
N CYS A 131 -7.58 11.19 4.44
CA CYS A 131 -9.00 10.89 4.66
C CYS A 131 -9.75 10.68 3.32
N ARG A 132 -9.30 9.71 2.52
CA ARG A 132 -9.97 9.38 1.25
C ARG A 132 -11.44 8.98 1.47
N GLN A 133 -12.26 9.16 0.44
CA GLN A 133 -13.66 8.75 0.38
C GLN A 133 -14.61 9.50 1.36
N VAL A 134 -14.19 10.68 1.86
CA VAL A 134 -15.03 11.61 2.63
C VAL A 134 -14.91 13.03 2.06
N ASN A 135 -15.87 13.89 2.34
CA ASN A 135 -15.84 15.31 1.95
C ASN A 135 -14.82 16.10 2.79
N ASP A 136 -14.47 17.31 2.36
CA ASP A 136 -13.46 18.14 3.03
C ASP A 136 -13.85 18.48 4.48
N LYS A 137 -15.15 18.62 4.81
CA LYS A 137 -15.65 18.82 6.18
C LYS A 137 -15.86 17.53 6.99
N GLU A 138 -15.38 16.40 6.51
CA GLU A 138 -15.56 15.09 7.14
C GLU A 138 -14.23 14.41 7.45
N THR A 139 -13.10 15.12 7.33
CA THR A 139 -11.75 14.62 7.68
C THR A 139 -11.52 14.75 9.19
N PHE A 140 -10.66 13.92 9.77
CA PHE A 140 -10.34 14.06 11.19
C PHE A 140 -9.61 15.38 11.46
N GLU A 141 -8.86 15.94 10.50
CA GLU A 141 -8.23 17.25 10.62
C GLU A 141 -9.27 18.37 10.72
N TRP A 142 -10.35 18.27 9.93
CA TRP A 142 -11.44 19.24 10.02
C TRP A 142 -12.12 19.18 11.40
N TYR A 143 -12.45 17.99 11.89
CA TYR A 143 -13.01 17.82 13.25
C TYR A 143 -12.03 18.30 14.33
N LEU A 144 -10.73 18.01 14.19
CA LEU A 144 -9.70 18.46 15.11
C LEU A 144 -9.57 19.99 15.10
N SER A 145 -9.74 20.64 13.93
CA SER A 145 -9.78 22.10 13.82
C SER A 145 -10.98 22.70 14.54
N GLU A 146 -12.15 22.06 14.46
CA GLU A 146 -13.33 22.47 15.23
C GLU A 146 -13.11 22.39 16.75
N ILE A 147 -12.34 21.38 17.21
CA ILE A 147 -12.04 21.19 18.64
C ILE A 147 -10.99 22.19 19.13
N THR A 148 -9.90 22.36 18.36
CA THR A 148 -8.74 23.18 18.76
C THR A 148 -8.90 24.66 18.43
N LYS A 149 -9.87 25.00 17.57
CA LYS A 149 -10.07 26.36 17.01
C LYS A 149 -8.83 26.88 16.27
N THR A 150 -8.12 25.97 15.60
CA THR A 150 -6.92 26.26 14.80
C THR A 150 -7.02 25.61 13.43
N ASP A 151 -6.24 26.07 12.44
CA ASP A 151 -6.14 25.39 11.15
C ASP A 151 -5.21 24.16 11.28
N VAL A 152 -5.74 22.97 11.02
CA VAL A 152 -5.00 21.72 10.97
C VAL A 152 -4.72 21.35 9.52
N LEU A 153 -3.46 21.44 9.11
CA LEU A 153 -3.05 21.21 7.73
C LEU A 153 -2.95 19.71 7.39
N ASN A 154 -3.55 19.28 6.28
CA ASN A 154 -3.51 17.89 5.82
C ASN A 154 -2.67 17.76 4.54
N PHE A 155 -1.47 17.21 4.68
CA PHE A 155 -0.54 16.87 3.61
C PHE A 155 -0.50 15.36 3.30
N GLY A 156 -1.52 14.59 3.66
CA GLY A 156 -1.64 13.18 3.32
C GLY A 156 -1.68 12.93 1.81
N VAL A 157 -1.12 11.82 1.33
CA VAL A 157 -1.18 11.41 -0.09
C VAL A 157 -1.43 9.92 -0.19
N GLY A 158 -2.39 9.54 -1.02
CA GLY A 158 -2.73 8.14 -1.23
C GLY A 158 -1.50 7.28 -1.58
N ASN A 159 -1.43 6.11 -0.96
CA ASN A 159 -0.41 5.09 -1.22
C ASN A 159 1.03 5.45 -0.82
N TYR A 160 1.27 6.53 -0.09
CA TYR A 160 2.61 6.83 0.42
C TYR A 160 3.07 5.76 1.42
N GLY A 161 4.38 5.48 1.40
CA GLY A 161 5.09 4.92 2.54
C GLY A 161 5.58 6.03 3.46
N LEU A 162 6.08 5.67 4.65
CA LEU A 162 6.68 6.63 5.58
C LEU A 162 7.86 7.40 4.95
N ASP A 163 8.60 6.76 4.05
CA ASP A 163 9.68 7.37 3.27
C ASP A 163 9.24 8.59 2.47
N GLN A 164 8.17 8.45 1.66
CA GLN A 164 7.61 9.56 0.89
C GLN A 164 6.98 10.63 1.79
N SER A 165 6.33 10.22 2.89
CA SER A 165 5.71 11.13 3.86
C SER A 165 6.76 12.03 4.53
N ILE A 166 7.92 11.49 4.86
CA ILE A 166 9.05 12.24 5.42
C ILE A 166 9.67 13.20 4.39
N LEU A 167 9.87 12.74 3.14
CA LEU A 167 10.37 13.62 2.08
C LEU A 167 9.40 14.78 1.81
N ARG A 168 8.09 14.50 1.84
CA ARG A 168 7.08 15.54 1.72
C ARG A 168 7.12 16.52 2.89
N LEU A 169 7.27 16.03 4.11
CA LEU A 169 7.46 16.89 5.28
C LEU A 169 8.66 17.83 5.09
N PHE A 170 9.81 17.30 4.66
CA PHE A 170 11.01 18.12 4.46
C PHE A 170 10.81 19.22 3.42
N ARG A 171 9.97 18.98 2.42
CA ARG A 171 9.66 19.94 1.36
C ARG A 171 8.64 20.98 1.77
N GLU A 172 7.53 20.56 2.40
CA GLU A 172 6.38 21.42 2.66
C GLU A 172 6.50 22.22 3.97
N TYR A 173 7.13 21.64 5.00
CA TYR A 173 7.19 22.23 6.33
C TYR A 173 7.86 23.61 6.39
N PRO A 174 8.96 23.91 5.66
CA PRO A 174 9.58 25.23 5.72
C PRO A 174 8.64 26.39 5.36
N LEU A 175 7.64 26.12 4.51
CA LEU A 175 6.63 27.10 4.06
C LEU A 175 5.35 27.03 4.91
N ASN A 176 5.14 25.94 5.65
CA ASN A 176 3.90 25.65 6.38
C ASN A 176 4.21 25.21 7.82
N LYS A 177 4.96 26.04 8.55
CA LYS A 177 5.40 25.73 9.92
C LYS A 177 4.23 25.64 10.88
N THR A 178 4.30 24.63 11.76
CA THR A 178 3.35 24.35 12.83
C THR A 178 4.11 23.92 14.08
N LYS A 179 3.49 24.05 15.27
CA LYS A 179 4.11 23.64 16.55
C LYS A 179 4.09 22.13 16.73
N ILE A 180 3.14 21.44 16.14
CA ILE A 180 2.93 19.99 16.25
C ILE A 180 2.88 19.42 14.85
N VAL A 181 3.66 18.36 14.61
CA VAL A 181 3.62 17.61 13.34
C VAL A 181 3.21 16.18 13.63
N ILE A 182 2.08 15.76 13.08
CA ILE A 182 1.58 14.40 13.16
C ILE A 182 2.03 13.63 11.92
N MET A 183 2.82 12.58 12.11
CA MET A 183 3.18 11.62 11.06
C MET A 183 2.32 10.38 11.21
N GLY A 184 1.30 10.24 10.37
CA GLY A 184 0.34 9.13 10.44
C GLY A 184 0.54 8.10 9.33
N VAL A 185 0.57 6.84 9.69
CA VAL A 185 0.76 5.73 8.75
C VAL A 185 -0.06 4.50 9.13
N VAL A 186 -0.42 3.73 8.10
CA VAL A 186 -1.02 2.40 8.27
C VAL A 186 0.04 1.31 8.36
N PRO A 187 -0.25 0.13 8.93
CA PRO A 187 0.69 -1.00 8.99
C PRO A 187 1.30 -1.41 7.64
N SER A 188 0.57 -1.23 6.54
CA SER A 188 1.11 -1.52 5.20
C SER A 188 2.26 -0.61 4.77
N THR A 189 2.59 0.44 5.52
CA THR A 189 3.78 1.27 5.28
C THR A 189 5.07 0.44 5.23
N ILE A 190 5.19 -0.64 6.06
CA ILE A 190 6.37 -1.53 6.05
C ILE A 190 6.61 -2.20 4.70
N VAL A 191 5.54 -2.45 3.94
CA VAL A 191 5.64 -2.97 2.58
C VAL A 191 6.04 -1.84 1.63
N ARG A 192 5.40 -0.66 1.75
CA ARG A 192 5.58 0.48 0.84
C ARG A 192 6.98 1.06 0.86
N ILE A 193 7.68 1.05 2.00
CA ILE A 193 9.06 1.55 2.10
C ILE A 193 10.10 0.63 1.43
N LEU A 194 9.72 -0.57 1.00
CA LEU A 194 10.60 -1.55 0.37
C LEU A 194 10.50 -1.56 -1.16
N CYS A 195 9.58 -0.81 -1.77
CA CYS A 195 9.42 -0.76 -3.21
C CYS A 195 9.91 0.56 -3.83
N VAL A 196 10.33 0.47 -5.09
CA VAL A 196 10.64 1.59 -6.00
C VAL A 196 9.54 1.73 -7.04
N TRP A 197 9.01 0.62 -7.51
CA TRP A 197 7.89 0.59 -8.43
C TRP A 197 6.70 -0.18 -7.82
N LYS A 198 5.62 0.50 -7.56
CA LYS A 198 4.45 -0.09 -6.91
C LYS A 198 3.83 -1.26 -7.68
N HIS A 199 4.00 -1.31 -8.99
CA HIS A 199 3.55 -2.42 -9.83
C HIS A 199 4.05 -3.78 -9.34
N TYR A 200 5.26 -3.87 -8.78
CA TYR A 200 5.81 -5.12 -8.27
C TYR A 200 5.19 -5.59 -6.95
N ASN A 201 4.71 -4.67 -6.16
CA ASN A 201 4.06 -4.96 -4.88
C ASN A 201 2.54 -4.98 -4.98
N GLU A 202 1.96 -3.93 -5.57
CA GLU A 202 0.53 -3.75 -5.80
C GLU A 202 0.30 -3.74 -7.32
N PHE A 203 0.16 -4.93 -7.90
CA PHE A 203 0.04 -5.12 -9.35
C PHE A 203 -1.00 -4.20 -9.97
N GLY A 204 -0.66 -3.62 -11.12
CA GLY A 204 -1.50 -2.65 -11.84
C GLY A 204 -1.20 -1.17 -11.56
N ASN A 205 -0.41 -0.84 -10.53
CA ASN A 205 0.04 0.54 -10.28
C ASN A 205 1.23 0.90 -11.17
N VAL A 206 1.03 0.90 -12.48
CA VAL A 206 2.09 1.04 -13.49
C VAL A 206 2.77 2.42 -13.50
N LEU A 207 2.07 3.48 -13.07
CA LEU A 207 2.61 4.84 -12.97
C LEU A 207 3.27 5.14 -11.61
N GLY A 208 3.27 4.16 -10.69
CA GLY A 208 3.69 4.34 -9.30
C GLY A 208 5.19 4.17 -9.07
N PHE A 209 6.04 4.89 -9.79
CA PHE A 209 7.48 4.97 -9.51
C PHE A 209 7.74 5.96 -8.37
N LYS A 210 8.66 5.62 -7.43
CA LYS A 210 8.86 6.42 -6.22
C LYS A 210 10.30 6.33 -5.68
N PRO A 211 10.74 7.35 -4.91
CA PRO A 211 11.95 7.26 -4.12
C PRO A 211 11.77 6.25 -2.97
N ARG A 212 12.88 5.74 -2.44
CA ARG A 212 12.89 4.99 -1.17
C ARG A 212 14.20 5.20 -0.41
N PHE A 213 14.18 4.92 0.88
CA PHE A 213 15.41 4.76 1.64
C PHE A 213 15.84 3.28 1.71
N ARG A 214 17.14 3.06 1.86
CA ARG A 214 17.74 1.73 2.04
C ARG A 214 18.73 1.76 3.19
N LEU A 215 18.80 0.67 3.92
CA LEU A 215 19.88 0.47 4.89
C LEU A 215 21.24 0.39 4.16
N SER A 216 22.23 1.11 4.67
CA SER A 216 23.59 1.15 4.13
C SER A 216 24.58 1.42 5.28
N ASN A 217 25.36 0.42 5.67
CA ASN A 217 26.40 0.51 6.70
C ASN A 217 25.92 1.14 8.02
N GLY A 218 24.74 0.76 8.50
CA GLY A 218 24.15 1.23 9.76
C GLY A 218 23.39 2.56 9.68
N ASP A 219 23.36 3.21 8.51
CA ASP A 219 22.58 4.43 8.22
C ASP A 219 21.58 4.14 7.08
N ILE A 220 20.77 5.11 6.72
CA ILE A 220 19.87 5.03 5.58
C ILE A 220 20.28 5.97 4.45
N LYS A 221 20.30 5.45 3.23
CA LYS A 221 20.58 6.18 1.99
C LYS A 221 19.31 6.35 1.18
N LEU A 222 19.07 7.55 0.65
CA LEU A 222 18.00 7.83 -0.31
C LEU A 222 18.37 7.31 -1.70
N VAL A 223 17.53 6.44 -2.25
CA VAL A 223 17.41 6.16 -3.67
C VAL A 223 16.35 7.12 -4.20
N ARG A 224 16.77 8.07 -5.05
CA ARG A 224 15.85 9.04 -5.66
C ARG A 224 14.86 8.35 -6.58
N ASN A 225 13.80 9.04 -6.94
CA ASN A 225 12.88 8.55 -7.96
C ASN A 225 13.65 8.35 -9.27
N ILE A 226 13.60 7.15 -9.83
CA ILE A 226 14.34 6.80 -11.06
C ILE A 226 13.65 7.42 -12.28
N ILE A 227 12.30 7.42 -12.26
CA ILE A 227 11.48 8.09 -13.27
C ILE A 227 11.18 9.51 -12.78
N ASP A 228 12.18 10.37 -12.83
CA ASP A 228 12.18 11.73 -12.28
C ASP A 228 11.91 12.83 -13.31
N THR A 229 11.61 12.45 -14.57
CA THR A 229 11.11 13.36 -15.62
C THR A 229 9.96 12.75 -16.39
N GLU A 230 9.16 13.59 -17.06
CA GLU A 230 8.00 13.12 -17.85
C GLU A 230 8.44 12.26 -19.04
N GLU A 231 9.55 12.61 -19.69
CA GLU A 231 10.08 11.90 -20.86
C GLU A 231 10.52 10.47 -20.53
N LYS A 232 10.93 10.21 -19.27
CA LYS A 232 11.31 8.85 -18.84
C LYS A 232 10.15 7.86 -18.81
N PHE A 233 8.90 8.33 -18.79
CA PHE A 233 7.77 7.42 -18.95
C PHE A 233 7.69 6.80 -20.34
N ASP A 234 8.14 7.50 -21.38
CA ASP A 234 8.10 6.98 -22.76
C ASP A 234 9.16 5.89 -23.00
N CYS A 235 10.22 5.86 -22.17
CA CYS A 235 11.30 4.86 -22.24
C CYS A 235 11.57 4.17 -20.88
N TYR A 236 10.55 4.04 -20.02
CA TYR A 236 10.72 3.51 -18.67
C TYR A 236 11.35 2.12 -18.65
N GLU A 237 11.18 1.34 -19.73
CA GLU A 237 11.74 0.01 -19.90
C GLU A 237 13.26 -0.01 -19.79
N GLU A 238 13.95 1.06 -20.22
CA GLU A 238 15.40 1.22 -20.14
C GLU A 238 15.88 1.29 -18.69
N PHE A 239 15.02 1.73 -17.77
CA PHE A 239 15.31 1.91 -16.34
C PHE A 239 14.96 0.68 -15.50
N ILE A 240 14.29 -0.33 -16.06
CA ILE A 240 13.89 -1.56 -15.35
C ILE A 240 15.08 -2.26 -14.67
N PRO A 241 16.27 -2.39 -15.27
CA PRO A 241 17.42 -3.00 -14.58
C PRO A 241 17.82 -2.25 -13.30
N GLU A 242 17.75 -0.91 -13.30
CA GLU A 242 18.03 -0.10 -12.13
C GLU A 242 16.92 -0.21 -11.09
N ILE A 243 15.65 -0.15 -11.51
CA ILE A 243 14.47 -0.34 -10.66
C ILE A 243 14.57 -1.70 -9.96
N ASN A 244 14.83 -2.78 -10.70
CA ASN A 244 14.97 -4.15 -10.16
C ASN A 244 16.08 -4.28 -9.11
N LYS A 245 17.16 -3.51 -9.26
CA LYS A 245 18.29 -3.49 -8.30
C LYS A 245 17.87 -2.92 -6.95
N TYR A 246 16.93 -2.00 -6.93
CA TYR A 246 16.53 -1.28 -5.73
C TYR A 246 15.16 -1.70 -5.18
N ASP A 247 14.38 -2.49 -5.90
CA ASP A 247 13.08 -2.96 -5.48
C ASP A 247 13.15 -4.34 -4.82
N GLU A 248 12.64 -4.46 -3.57
CA GLU A 248 12.66 -5.74 -2.84
C GLU A 248 11.63 -6.75 -3.38
N PHE A 249 10.60 -6.27 -4.12
CA PHE A 249 9.48 -7.11 -4.54
C PHE A 249 9.62 -7.66 -5.96
N TYR A 250 10.55 -7.17 -6.76
CA TYR A 250 10.79 -7.74 -8.09
C TYR A 250 11.09 -9.24 -8.01
N GLU A 251 12.15 -9.63 -7.31
CA GLU A 251 12.56 -11.05 -7.19
C GLU A 251 11.74 -11.81 -6.14
N SER A 252 11.35 -11.14 -5.05
CA SER A 252 10.73 -11.80 -3.90
C SER A 252 9.24 -12.09 -4.09
N LYS A 253 8.52 -11.30 -4.91
CA LYS A 253 7.07 -11.37 -5.12
C LYS A 253 6.70 -11.42 -6.60
N PHE A 254 6.91 -10.34 -7.35
CA PHE A 254 6.41 -10.18 -8.72
C PHE A 254 6.84 -11.31 -9.65
N LYS A 255 8.14 -11.58 -9.72
CA LYS A 255 8.69 -12.65 -10.55
C LYS A 255 8.26 -14.07 -10.11
N LYS A 256 7.99 -14.27 -8.81
CA LYS A 256 7.46 -15.54 -8.29
C LYS A 256 5.99 -15.73 -8.60
N GLU A 257 5.22 -14.66 -8.64
CA GLU A 257 3.79 -14.69 -8.95
C GLU A 257 3.52 -14.72 -10.45
N MET A 258 4.51 -14.36 -11.27
CA MET A 258 4.39 -14.35 -12.72
C MET A 258 4.34 -15.76 -13.29
N LEU A 259 3.27 -16.07 -14.02
CA LEU A 259 3.01 -17.36 -14.64
C LEU A 259 3.60 -17.39 -16.05
N SER A 260 4.70 -18.13 -16.19
CA SER A 260 5.46 -18.26 -17.44
C SER A 260 5.76 -19.72 -17.75
N PHE A 261 6.22 -20.01 -18.97
CA PHE A 261 6.69 -21.34 -19.33
C PHE A 261 7.84 -21.83 -18.38
N PRO A 262 7.81 -23.07 -17.92
CA PRO A 262 6.77 -24.09 -18.07
C PRO A 262 5.53 -23.74 -17.21
N TYR A 263 4.36 -23.63 -17.85
CA TYR A 263 3.13 -23.10 -17.23
C TYR A 263 2.62 -23.98 -16.09
N PHE A 264 2.63 -25.31 -16.27
CA PHE A 264 2.24 -26.23 -15.20
C PHE A 264 3.12 -26.06 -13.96
N ALA A 265 4.45 -26.07 -14.12
CA ALA A 265 5.38 -25.85 -13.01
C ALA A 265 5.20 -24.45 -12.38
N SER A 266 4.88 -23.46 -13.19
CA SER A 266 4.58 -22.10 -12.74
C SER A 266 3.32 -22.03 -11.89
N ILE A 267 2.22 -22.69 -12.29
CA ILE A 267 1.01 -22.83 -11.48
C ILE A 267 1.33 -23.49 -10.14
N MET A 268 2.11 -24.58 -10.17
CA MET A 268 2.49 -25.37 -8.99
C MET A 268 3.55 -24.70 -8.10
N SER A 269 4.20 -23.62 -8.55
CA SER A 269 5.17 -22.86 -7.74
C SER A 269 4.53 -22.13 -6.55
N SER A 270 3.27 -21.76 -6.67
CA SER A 270 2.46 -21.12 -5.63
C SER A 270 1.04 -21.70 -5.64
N PRO A 271 0.88 -23.01 -5.32
CA PRO A 271 -0.36 -23.74 -5.58
C PRO A 271 -1.54 -23.15 -4.80
N ARG A 272 -1.34 -22.77 -3.54
CA ARG A 272 -2.40 -22.17 -2.72
C ARG A 272 -2.97 -20.89 -3.37
N ARG A 273 -2.11 -20.01 -3.88
CA ARG A 273 -2.53 -18.80 -4.57
C ARG A 273 -3.19 -19.14 -5.93
N ASN A 274 -2.47 -19.85 -6.75
CA ASN A 274 -2.85 -20.03 -8.15
C ASN A 274 -4.09 -20.92 -8.31
N ILE A 275 -4.16 -22.05 -7.59
CA ILE A 275 -5.31 -22.96 -7.65
C ILE A 275 -6.57 -22.31 -7.07
N LEU A 276 -6.45 -21.55 -5.95
CA LEU A 276 -7.61 -20.85 -5.39
C LEU A 276 -8.13 -19.77 -6.34
N ILE A 277 -7.24 -18.98 -6.95
CA ILE A 277 -7.66 -17.98 -7.94
C ILE A 277 -8.33 -18.64 -9.14
N ILE A 278 -7.72 -19.70 -9.71
CA ILE A 278 -8.28 -20.47 -10.83
C ILE A 278 -9.68 -20.98 -10.47
N ALA A 279 -9.83 -21.65 -9.33
CA ALA A 279 -11.10 -22.19 -8.88
C ALA A 279 -12.17 -21.09 -8.71
N MET A 280 -11.82 -19.97 -8.09
CA MET A 280 -12.75 -18.85 -7.90
C MET A 280 -13.14 -18.16 -9.20
N VAL A 281 -12.21 -17.98 -10.13
CA VAL A 281 -12.51 -17.38 -11.44
C VAL A 281 -13.41 -18.30 -12.26
N ILE A 282 -13.13 -19.61 -12.29
CA ILE A 282 -13.97 -20.59 -12.97
C ILE A 282 -15.37 -20.64 -12.34
N TRP A 283 -15.45 -20.73 -11.00
CA TRP A 283 -16.71 -20.74 -10.27
C TRP A 283 -17.54 -19.50 -10.60
N ASN A 284 -16.96 -18.32 -10.45
CA ASN A 284 -17.64 -17.05 -10.74
C ASN A 284 -18.11 -16.95 -12.20
N LYS A 285 -17.32 -17.45 -13.15
CA LYS A 285 -17.65 -17.38 -14.58
C LYS A 285 -18.83 -18.30 -14.96
N PHE A 286 -18.93 -19.49 -14.37
CA PHE A 286 -19.86 -20.52 -14.82
C PHE A 286 -21.04 -20.76 -13.87
N PHE A 287 -20.95 -20.39 -12.61
CA PHE A 287 -21.91 -20.73 -11.57
C PHE A 287 -22.51 -19.54 -10.82
N ASP A 288 -21.87 -18.35 -10.90
CA ASP A 288 -22.39 -17.17 -10.19
C ASP A 288 -23.44 -16.45 -11.05
N THR A 289 -24.70 -16.54 -10.62
CA THR A 289 -25.89 -16.08 -11.37
C THR A 289 -26.37 -14.69 -10.96
N GLY A 290 -25.53 -13.80 -10.38
CA GLY A 290 -26.02 -12.44 -10.39
C GLY A 290 -25.96 -11.55 -9.16
N LYS A 291 -24.91 -11.51 -8.43
CA LYS A 291 -24.69 -10.39 -7.49
C LYS A 291 -23.67 -9.39 -8.09
N LYS A 292 -24.20 -8.40 -8.83
CA LYS A 292 -23.44 -7.33 -9.50
C LYS A 292 -22.85 -6.27 -8.56
N GLU A 293 -23.00 -6.39 -7.25
CA GLU A 293 -22.64 -5.33 -6.29
C GLU A 293 -21.34 -5.58 -5.50
N GLN A 294 -20.52 -6.53 -5.89
CA GLN A 294 -19.26 -6.73 -5.20
C GLN A 294 -18.20 -5.73 -5.72
N THR A 295 -17.69 -4.90 -4.82
CA THR A 295 -16.62 -3.91 -5.10
C THR A 295 -15.37 -4.56 -5.72
N PHE A 296 -15.11 -5.85 -5.40
CA PHE A 296 -14.00 -6.63 -5.93
C PHE A 296 -14.43 -8.05 -6.29
N PRO A 297 -13.86 -8.64 -7.37
CA PRO A 297 -14.06 -10.06 -7.70
C PRO A 297 -13.66 -10.96 -6.51
N PRO A 298 -14.34 -12.11 -6.26
CA PRO A 298 -14.00 -13.03 -5.16
C PRO A 298 -12.52 -13.49 -5.15
N ALA A 299 -11.90 -13.65 -6.32
CA ALA A 299 -10.49 -13.98 -6.46
C ALA A 299 -9.56 -12.89 -5.89
N MET A 300 -9.99 -11.63 -5.81
CA MET A 300 -9.22 -10.53 -5.21
C MET A 300 -8.99 -10.76 -3.71
N LYS A 301 -9.91 -11.42 -3.01
CA LYS A 301 -9.72 -11.78 -1.60
C LYS A 301 -8.44 -12.58 -1.38
N VAL A 302 -8.09 -13.50 -2.29
CA VAL A 302 -6.84 -14.28 -2.20
C VAL A 302 -5.62 -13.37 -2.28
N ILE A 303 -5.65 -12.36 -3.16
CA ILE A 303 -4.55 -11.37 -3.29
C ILE A 303 -4.45 -10.52 -2.01
N MET A 304 -5.58 -10.06 -1.47
CA MET A 304 -5.61 -9.25 -0.24
C MET A 304 -5.10 -10.04 0.97
N ASP A 305 -5.49 -11.30 1.12
CA ASP A 305 -4.99 -12.19 2.19
C ASP A 305 -3.48 -12.42 2.07
N ILE A 306 -2.94 -12.56 0.85
CA ILE A 306 -1.49 -12.69 0.61
C ILE A 306 -0.78 -11.39 1.00
N ASN A 307 -1.30 -10.24 0.63
CA ASN A 307 -0.71 -8.94 0.98
C ASN A 307 -0.74 -8.68 2.49
N LEU A 308 -1.83 -9.06 3.18
CA LEU A 308 -1.91 -9.02 4.65
C LEU A 308 -0.86 -9.95 5.28
N ASN A 309 -0.75 -11.19 4.82
CA ASN A 309 0.24 -12.15 5.32
C ASN A 309 1.68 -11.70 5.05
N LEU A 310 1.96 -11.05 3.91
CA LEU A 310 3.26 -10.43 3.63
C LEU A 310 3.57 -9.34 4.66
N ARG A 311 2.65 -8.41 4.91
CA ARG A 311 2.77 -7.36 5.91
C ARG A 311 3.04 -7.92 7.31
N VAL A 312 2.26 -8.91 7.75
CA VAL A 312 2.46 -9.61 9.02
C VAL A 312 3.84 -10.27 9.08
N SER A 313 4.28 -10.92 8.00
CA SER A 313 5.59 -11.57 7.93
C SER A 313 6.74 -10.58 8.02
N LEU A 314 6.61 -9.40 7.41
CA LEU A 314 7.64 -8.34 7.48
C LEU A 314 7.83 -7.85 8.92
N PHE A 315 6.76 -7.58 9.67
CA PHE A 315 6.89 -7.20 11.08
C PHE A 315 7.46 -8.30 11.96
N LYS A 316 7.10 -9.57 11.71
CA LYS A 316 7.50 -10.68 12.57
C LYS A 316 8.87 -11.28 12.25
N LYS A 317 9.32 -11.21 10.99
CA LYS A 317 10.47 -12.00 10.50
C LYS A 317 11.52 -11.21 9.76
N ASN A 318 11.23 -10.00 9.28
CA ASN A 318 12.18 -9.19 8.53
C ASN A 318 12.73 -8.06 9.41
N ARG A 319 13.83 -8.35 10.09
CA ARG A 319 14.49 -7.39 10.99
C ARG A 319 14.90 -6.11 10.25
N ASP A 320 15.41 -6.23 9.03
CA ASP A 320 15.91 -5.08 8.27
C ASP A 320 14.77 -4.14 7.85
N ALA A 321 13.60 -4.67 7.49
CA ALA A 321 12.43 -3.83 7.22
C ALA A 321 11.97 -3.05 8.46
N VAL A 322 11.97 -3.68 9.63
CA VAL A 322 11.63 -3.02 10.91
C VAL A 322 12.67 -1.98 11.27
N ILE A 323 13.97 -2.29 11.14
CA ILE A 323 15.07 -1.33 11.37
C ILE A 323 14.95 -0.13 10.43
N LEU A 324 14.68 -0.36 9.14
CA LEU A 324 14.48 0.73 8.17
C LEU A 324 13.32 1.64 8.61
N LEU A 325 12.19 1.07 9.04
CA LEU A 325 11.05 1.83 9.52
C LEU A 325 11.41 2.66 10.77
N GLN A 326 12.17 2.09 11.73
CA GLN A 326 12.67 2.79 12.91
C GLN A 326 13.64 3.93 12.56
N GLN A 327 14.55 3.71 11.63
CA GLN A 327 15.49 4.74 11.16
C GLN A 327 14.77 5.91 10.46
N LEU A 328 13.70 5.63 9.71
CA LEU A 328 12.85 6.67 9.14
C LEU A 328 12.18 7.51 10.24
N ILE A 329 11.65 6.87 11.28
CA ILE A 329 11.08 7.58 12.44
C ILE A 329 12.16 8.42 13.15
N SER A 330 13.38 7.90 13.31
CA SER A 330 14.49 8.67 13.88
C SER A 330 14.78 9.95 13.06
N LYS A 331 14.76 9.87 11.73
CA LYS A 331 14.89 11.08 10.87
C LYS A 331 13.75 12.08 11.08
N PHE A 332 12.54 11.60 11.29
CA PHE A 332 11.40 12.47 11.61
C PHE A 332 11.64 13.20 12.96
N ILE A 333 12.09 12.48 13.99
CA ILE A 333 12.40 13.05 15.31
C ILE A 333 13.53 14.09 15.21
N GLU A 334 14.63 13.76 14.51
CA GLU A 334 15.76 14.65 14.28
C GLU A 334 15.33 15.93 13.56
N TYR A 335 14.47 15.80 12.55
CA TYR A 335 13.94 16.94 11.82
C TYR A 335 13.06 17.82 12.70
N GLY A 336 12.26 17.24 13.59
CA GLY A 336 11.47 17.95 14.58
C GLY A 336 12.33 18.78 15.54
N LYS A 337 13.39 18.15 16.10
CA LYS A 337 14.36 18.85 16.97
C LYS A 337 15.05 20.01 16.26
N LYS A 338 15.43 19.81 14.99
CA LYS A 338 16.11 20.85 14.19
C LYS A 338 15.20 22.04 13.87
N ASN A 339 13.89 21.82 13.72
CA ASN A 339 12.94 22.82 13.27
C ASN A 339 11.97 23.30 14.36
N ASP A 340 12.22 22.90 15.62
CA ASP A 340 11.47 23.33 16.80
C ASP A 340 9.96 23.03 16.73
N PHE A 341 9.62 21.79 16.36
CA PHE A 341 8.25 21.29 16.47
C PHE A 341 8.20 19.99 17.29
N THR A 342 7.06 19.72 17.88
CA THR A 342 6.80 18.45 18.58
C THR A 342 6.40 17.38 17.57
N PRO A 343 7.22 16.33 17.32
CA PRO A 343 6.87 15.22 16.48
C PRO A 343 5.91 14.28 17.20
N VAL A 344 4.83 13.90 16.54
CA VAL A 344 3.84 12.91 17.04
C VAL A 344 3.66 11.82 16.01
N PHE A 345 3.73 10.56 16.42
CA PHE A 345 3.49 9.43 15.53
C PHE A 345 2.07 8.90 15.72
N LEU A 346 1.31 8.80 14.62
CA LEU A 346 -0.06 8.30 14.62
C LEU A 346 -0.11 6.96 13.88
N TRP A 347 -0.44 5.89 14.59
CA TRP A 347 -0.60 4.55 14.03
C TRP A 347 -2.06 4.26 13.74
N MET A 348 -2.37 3.98 12.46
CA MET A 348 -3.72 3.91 11.90
C MET A 348 -4.00 2.52 11.29
N PRO A 349 -4.38 1.49 12.08
CA PRO A 349 -4.64 0.16 11.53
C PRO A 349 -5.80 0.15 10.53
N GLN A 350 -5.61 -0.61 9.44
CA GLN A 350 -6.64 -0.85 8.44
C GLN A 350 -7.66 -1.89 8.97
N LYS A 351 -8.83 -1.99 8.35
CA LYS A 351 -9.88 -2.95 8.77
C LYS A 351 -9.36 -4.39 8.79
N ASP A 352 -8.62 -4.79 7.75
CA ASP A 352 -8.07 -6.15 7.66
C ASP A 352 -7.00 -6.44 8.73
N ASP A 353 -6.26 -5.42 9.21
CA ASP A 353 -5.36 -5.56 10.35
C ASP A 353 -6.13 -5.87 11.64
N ILE A 354 -7.19 -5.11 11.91
CA ILE A 354 -8.03 -5.29 13.10
C ILE A 354 -8.72 -6.65 13.07
N LEU A 355 -9.28 -7.05 11.93
CA LEU A 355 -9.89 -8.38 11.76
C LEU A 355 -8.86 -9.50 11.96
N TYR A 356 -7.64 -9.34 11.46
CA TYR A 356 -6.56 -10.29 11.70
C TYR A 356 -6.21 -10.39 13.18
N ILE A 357 -6.07 -9.25 13.89
CA ILE A 357 -5.75 -9.22 15.32
C ILE A 357 -6.87 -9.86 16.15
N ARG A 358 -8.15 -9.54 15.86
CA ARG A 358 -9.31 -10.15 16.50
C ARG A 358 -9.29 -11.68 16.36
N ASN A 359 -9.00 -12.18 15.15
CA ASN A 359 -8.95 -13.61 14.85
C ASN A 359 -7.74 -14.32 15.50
N LYS A 360 -6.55 -13.71 15.42
CA LYS A 360 -5.30 -14.31 15.92
C LYS A 360 -5.01 -14.03 17.40
N LYS A 361 -5.76 -13.13 18.04
CA LYS A 361 -5.51 -12.67 19.42
C LYS A 361 -4.08 -12.16 19.63
N SER A 362 -3.47 -11.56 18.61
CA SER A 362 -2.07 -11.13 18.62
C SER A 362 -1.87 -9.92 17.72
N VAL A 363 -1.38 -8.83 18.30
CA VAL A 363 -0.99 -7.60 17.57
C VAL A 363 0.37 -7.85 16.93
N PHE A 364 0.40 -8.07 15.63
CA PHE A 364 1.61 -8.50 14.92
C PHE A 364 2.71 -7.43 14.83
N TYR A 365 2.38 -6.18 15.02
CA TYR A 365 3.29 -5.02 15.09
C TYR A 365 3.49 -4.50 16.53
N GLY A 366 2.97 -5.16 17.55
CA GLY A 366 2.95 -4.68 18.94
C GLY A 366 4.34 -4.37 19.48
N GLN A 367 5.34 -5.24 19.24
CA GLN A 367 6.72 -5.00 19.64
C GLN A 367 7.30 -3.73 19.00
N PHE A 368 7.03 -3.50 17.71
CA PHE A 368 7.45 -2.30 17.02
C PHE A 368 6.85 -1.03 17.66
N ILE A 369 5.53 -1.03 17.87
CA ILE A 369 4.84 0.13 18.48
C ILE A 369 5.37 0.40 19.90
N SER A 370 5.56 -0.62 20.73
CA SER A 370 6.12 -0.45 22.08
C SER A 370 7.49 0.24 22.03
N GLN A 371 8.37 -0.15 21.10
CA GLN A 371 9.68 0.49 20.91
C GLN A 371 9.57 1.95 20.44
N ILE A 372 8.61 2.26 19.58
CA ILE A 372 8.40 3.64 19.12
C ILE A 372 7.85 4.53 20.25
N GLN A 373 6.96 4.01 21.08
CA GLN A 373 6.41 4.74 22.24
C GLN A 373 7.47 5.19 23.25
N GLU A 374 8.60 4.49 23.33
CA GLU A 374 9.76 4.88 24.15
C GLU A 374 10.54 6.07 23.58
N THR A 375 10.36 6.39 22.29
CA THR A 375 11.20 7.38 21.58
C THR A 375 10.49 8.69 21.28
N LEU A 376 9.18 8.67 21.04
CA LEU A 376 8.38 9.86 20.78
C LEU A 376 6.91 9.67 21.19
N PRO A 377 6.16 10.77 21.38
CA PRO A 377 4.72 10.71 21.57
C PRO A 377 4.04 9.94 20.46
N THR A 378 3.41 8.83 20.80
CA THR A 378 2.73 7.94 19.86
C THR A 378 1.26 7.84 20.23
N ILE A 379 0.39 7.98 19.23
CA ILE A 379 -1.05 7.75 19.29
C ILE A 379 -1.34 6.49 18.49
N ASP A 380 -1.77 5.43 19.14
CA ASP A 380 -2.08 4.14 18.51
C ASP A 380 -3.59 3.91 18.56
N LEU A 381 -4.21 3.85 17.37
CA LEU A 381 -5.65 3.61 17.23
C LEU A 381 -6.05 2.14 17.36
N THR A 382 -5.10 1.23 17.61
CA THR A 382 -5.36 -0.21 17.65
C THR A 382 -6.43 -0.57 18.67
N ASP A 383 -6.28 -0.12 19.92
CA ASP A 383 -7.21 -0.45 20.99
C ASP A 383 -8.58 0.20 20.79
N LEU A 384 -8.62 1.45 20.30
CA LEU A 384 -9.85 2.14 19.95
C LEU A 384 -10.68 1.33 18.93
N LEU A 385 -10.02 0.82 17.86
CA LEU A 385 -10.68 0.06 16.80
C LEU A 385 -10.98 -1.40 17.20
N LEU A 386 -10.16 -2.01 18.04
CA LEU A 386 -10.39 -3.37 18.53
C LEU A 386 -11.65 -3.47 19.40
N HIS A 387 -11.92 -2.47 20.23
CA HIS A 387 -13.06 -2.43 21.13
C HIS A 387 -14.35 -1.91 20.49
N TYR A 388 -14.28 -1.42 19.24
CA TYR A 388 -15.48 -0.97 18.53
C TYR A 388 -16.27 -2.19 18.00
N GLU A 389 -17.48 -2.41 18.48
CA GLU A 389 -18.27 -3.62 18.17
C GLU A 389 -18.53 -3.74 16.67
N GLU A 390 -19.18 -2.74 16.07
CA GLU A 390 -19.61 -2.73 14.68
C GLU A 390 -18.54 -2.08 13.77
N LEU A 391 -17.41 -2.77 13.61
CA LEU A 391 -16.25 -2.24 12.88
C LEU A 391 -16.57 -1.75 11.46
N ASP A 392 -17.55 -2.37 10.80
CA ASP A 392 -17.98 -2.01 9.43
C ASP A 392 -18.61 -0.60 9.36
N GLU A 393 -19.13 -0.09 10.48
CA GLU A 393 -19.67 1.28 10.56
C GLU A 393 -18.60 2.37 10.52
N LEU A 394 -17.33 2.02 10.67
CA LEU A 394 -16.20 2.94 10.68
C LEU A 394 -15.50 3.10 9.32
N TYR A 395 -15.91 2.32 8.31
CA TYR A 395 -15.21 2.26 7.02
C TYR A 395 -16.11 2.65 5.83
N CYS A 396 -15.47 3.16 4.78
CA CYS A 396 -16.13 3.66 3.58
C CYS A 396 -16.63 2.60 2.62
N ASP A 397 -16.26 1.34 2.78
CA ASP A 397 -16.80 0.23 2.00
C ASP A 397 -16.99 -1.04 2.83
N ASP A 398 -17.84 -1.95 2.33
CA ASP A 398 -18.21 -3.18 3.04
C ASP A 398 -17.26 -4.35 2.74
N SER A 399 -16.20 -4.12 1.95
CA SER A 399 -15.20 -5.15 1.67
C SER A 399 -14.40 -5.52 2.93
N GLN A 400 -13.72 -6.65 2.91
CA GLN A 400 -12.79 -7.04 3.97
C GLN A 400 -11.68 -5.99 4.17
N TYR A 401 -11.30 -5.27 3.11
CA TYR A 401 -10.32 -4.19 3.16
C TYR A 401 -10.90 -2.93 3.79
N GLY A 402 -12.22 -2.68 3.65
CA GLY A 402 -12.98 -1.60 4.26
C GLY A 402 -12.82 -0.23 3.59
N GLY A 403 -11.93 -0.08 2.62
CA GLY A 403 -11.57 1.24 2.10
C GLY A 403 -10.84 2.08 3.14
N HIS A 404 -11.35 3.28 3.42
CA HIS A 404 -10.77 4.23 4.38
C HIS A 404 -11.75 4.50 5.54
N TYR A 405 -11.31 5.21 6.57
CA TYR A 405 -12.19 5.66 7.63
C TYR A 405 -13.26 6.62 7.08
N ASN A 406 -14.50 6.40 7.47
CA ASN A 406 -15.60 7.28 7.10
C ASN A 406 -15.73 8.48 8.05
N LYS A 407 -16.69 9.36 7.80
CA LYS A 407 -16.93 10.56 8.63
C LYS A 407 -17.13 10.28 10.12
N LYS A 408 -17.81 9.16 10.47
CA LYS A 408 -18.02 8.74 11.86
C LYS A 408 -16.70 8.39 12.54
N ALA A 409 -15.89 7.58 11.87
CA ALA A 409 -14.55 7.22 12.36
C ALA A 409 -13.65 8.44 12.48
N ASN A 410 -13.64 9.33 11.49
CA ASN A 410 -12.83 10.54 11.50
C ASN A 410 -13.17 11.46 12.67
N SER A 411 -14.46 11.61 13.03
CA SER A 411 -14.88 12.36 14.22
C SER A 411 -14.36 11.73 15.50
N ILE A 412 -14.52 10.41 15.67
CA ILE A 412 -14.03 9.67 16.86
C ILE A 412 -12.50 9.76 16.97
N ILE A 413 -11.80 9.65 15.84
CA ILE A 413 -10.34 9.75 15.78
C ILE A 413 -9.87 11.15 16.16
N ALA A 414 -10.54 12.20 15.72
CA ALA A 414 -10.20 13.57 16.10
C ALA A 414 -10.32 13.79 17.63
N ASP A 415 -11.42 13.33 18.25
CA ASP A 415 -11.59 13.37 19.69
C ASP A 415 -10.49 12.60 20.42
N PHE A 416 -10.14 11.41 19.93
CA PHE A 416 -9.10 10.57 20.51
C PHE A 416 -7.70 11.20 20.37
N ILE A 417 -7.39 11.81 19.22
CA ILE A 417 -6.12 12.54 19.01
C ILE A 417 -6.06 13.73 19.96
N ASN A 418 -7.11 14.55 20.04
CA ASN A 418 -7.17 15.71 20.94
C ASN A 418 -6.93 15.29 22.39
N ALA A 419 -7.69 14.31 22.88
CA ALA A 419 -7.52 13.79 24.26
C ALA A 419 -6.10 13.27 24.52
N SER A 420 -5.51 12.55 23.56
CA SER A 420 -4.16 12.01 23.65
C SER A 420 -3.10 13.11 23.69
N LEU A 421 -3.23 14.16 22.88
CA LEU A 421 -2.30 15.29 22.86
C LEU A 421 -2.35 16.07 24.19
N MET A 422 -3.54 16.29 24.74
CA MET A 422 -3.71 16.93 26.04
C MET A 422 -3.14 16.08 27.19
N GLN A 423 -3.47 14.78 27.22
CA GLN A 423 -2.96 13.85 28.23
C GLN A 423 -1.43 13.78 28.26
N LYS A 424 -0.80 13.89 27.10
CA LYS A 424 0.66 13.90 26.96
C LYS A 424 1.28 15.27 27.21
N GLY A 425 0.50 16.30 27.55
CA GLY A 425 1.00 17.67 27.79
C GLY A 425 1.61 18.33 26.55
N ILE A 426 1.20 17.90 25.32
CA ILE A 426 1.74 18.44 24.07
C ILE A 426 1.13 19.81 23.76
N TYR A 427 -0.13 20.01 24.10
CA TYR A 427 -0.77 21.33 24.11
C TYR A 427 -1.84 21.42 25.20
N GLU A 428 -2.13 22.63 25.62
CA GLU A 428 -3.22 22.93 26.53
C GLU A 428 -4.32 23.65 25.76
N LYS A 429 -5.58 23.33 26.06
CA LYS A 429 -6.71 24.04 25.46
C LYS A 429 -6.69 25.48 26.00
N THR A 430 -6.45 26.45 25.12
CA THR A 430 -6.66 27.87 25.45
C THR A 430 -8.16 28.07 25.69
N ASN A 431 -8.51 28.52 26.93
CA ASN A 431 -9.87 28.87 27.32
C ASN A 431 -10.43 30.01 26.48
#